data_9b9e9ae5fa1b0126fe0e83c95715c7e3
#
_entry.id   9b9e9ae5fa1b0126fe0e83c95715c7e3
#
_cell.length_a   1.000
_cell.length_b   1.000
_cell.length_c   1.000
_cell.angle_alpha   90.00
_cell.angle_beta   90.00
_cell.angle_gamma   90.00
#
_symmetry.space_group_name_H-M   'P 1'
#
loop_
_entity.id
_entity.type
_entity.pdbx_description
1 polymer ?
#
loop_
_entity_poly.entity_id
_entity_poly.type
_entity_poly.pdbx_seq_one_letter_code
_entity_poly.pdbx_strand_id
1 'polypeptide(L)'
;MLQVESTDGKAKIICTVIQGGVLSSKKGVNFPNTKISMPSLTEKDESDLDFAIAQDVDWIGLSFVQRAKDVDDVKKLLNGKAGIIAKIEKPAAVEAFDSIIESSDGIMVARGDLGVELPIEAVPPIQKRLVMRSRQMGKPVIVATQMMESMIHSTTPTRAEV
;
A
#
# COMPACT_ATOMS: atom_id res chain seq x y z
N MET A 1 -4.01 12.85 14.98
CA MET A 1 -3.64 13.60 13.76
C MET A 1 -2.95 14.88 14.18
N LEU A 2 -1.85 15.24 13.49
CA LEU A 2 -1.07 16.44 13.76
C LEU A 2 -1.07 17.33 12.51
N GLN A 3 -1.20 18.63 12.70
CA GLN A 3 -1.03 19.62 11.64
C GLN A 3 0.30 20.32 11.83
N VAL A 4 1.14 20.34 10.81
CA VAL A 4 2.42 21.03 10.85
C VAL A 4 2.18 22.54 10.75
N GLU A 5 2.69 23.29 11.75
CA GLU A 5 2.63 24.75 11.78
C GLU A 5 3.92 25.37 11.25
N SER A 6 5.06 24.81 11.65
CA SER A 6 6.36 25.30 11.21
C SER A 6 7.45 24.25 11.37
N THR A 7 8.56 24.46 10.66
CA THR A 7 9.78 23.64 10.75
C THR A 7 11.01 24.53 10.54
N ASP A 8 12.11 24.13 11.17
CA ASP A 8 13.44 24.72 10.91
C ASP A 8 14.16 24.06 9.71
N GLY A 9 13.51 23.08 9.09
CA GLY A 9 14.05 22.31 7.95
C GLY A 9 15.19 21.35 8.32
N LYS A 10 15.50 21.16 9.60
CA LYS A 10 16.62 20.34 10.07
C LYS A 10 16.23 19.31 11.13
N ALA A 11 15.78 19.76 12.28
CA ALA A 11 15.59 18.88 13.43
C ALA A 11 14.29 19.11 14.19
N LYS A 12 13.56 20.19 13.93
CA LYS A 12 12.39 20.57 14.71
C LYS A 12 11.18 20.81 13.81
N ILE A 13 10.06 20.17 14.18
CA ILE A 13 8.75 20.38 13.58
C ILE A 13 7.80 20.74 14.71
N ILE A 14 7.09 21.87 14.57
CA ILE A 14 6.05 22.31 15.52
C ILE A 14 4.71 21.94 14.91
N CYS A 15 3.88 21.26 15.69
CA CYS A 15 2.57 20.78 15.22
C CYS A 15 1.47 21.16 16.22
N THR A 16 0.27 21.42 15.68
CA THR A 16 -0.96 21.46 16.45
C THR A 16 -1.61 20.07 16.44
N VAL A 17 -2.06 19.61 17.61
CA VAL A 17 -2.78 18.34 17.74
C VAL A 17 -4.23 18.54 17.32
N ILE A 18 -4.62 18.01 16.15
CA ILE A 18 -6.01 18.05 15.65
C ILE A 18 -6.82 16.92 16.26
N GLN A 19 -6.24 15.74 16.38
CA GLN A 19 -6.87 14.59 17.01
C GLN A 19 -5.85 13.94 17.95
N GLY A 20 -6.18 13.87 19.23
CA GLY A 20 -5.36 13.28 20.26
C GLY A 20 -5.27 11.76 20.15
N GLY A 21 -4.31 11.17 20.84
CA GLY A 21 -4.11 9.75 20.93
C GLY A 21 -2.76 9.41 21.57
N VAL A 22 -2.52 8.11 21.80
CA VAL A 22 -1.27 7.64 22.36
C VAL A 22 -0.19 7.63 21.28
N LEU A 23 0.91 8.35 21.52
CA LEU A 23 2.10 8.33 20.70
C LEU A 23 3.14 7.42 21.35
N SER A 24 3.61 6.41 20.62
CA SER A 24 4.64 5.48 21.11
C SER A 24 5.85 5.45 20.18
N SER A 25 7.00 5.00 20.72
CA SER A 25 8.23 4.87 19.94
C SER A 25 8.08 3.84 18.80
N LYS A 26 8.87 4.01 17.73
CA LYS A 26 8.94 3.11 16.58
C LYS A 26 7.64 2.98 15.79
N LYS A 27 6.80 4.00 15.76
CA LYS A 27 5.62 4.06 14.90
C LYS A 27 5.95 4.75 13.58
N GLY A 28 5.35 4.24 12.50
CA GLY A 28 5.38 4.89 11.20
C GLY A 28 4.65 6.23 11.22
N VAL A 29 4.99 7.10 10.28
CA VAL A 29 4.33 8.40 10.08
C VAL A 29 3.82 8.45 8.65
N ASN A 30 2.55 8.76 8.48
CA ASN A 30 1.96 9.04 7.18
C ASN A 30 1.90 10.55 6.94
N PHE A 31 2.20 10.96 5.72
CA PHE A 31 2.13 12.33 5.25
C PHE A 31 1.09 12.42 4.13
N PRO A 32 -0.22 12.54 4.47
CA PRO A 32 -1.26 12.72 3.46
C PRO A 32 -0.97 13.94 2.58
N ASN A 33 -1.27 13.82 1.30
CA ASN A 33 -1.07 14.89 0.31
C ASN A 33 0.39 15.34 0.09
N THR A 34 1.38 14.59 0.61
CA THR A 34 2.80 14.92 0.45
C THR A 34 3.46 13.91 -0.49
N LYS A 35 4.06 14.42 -1.57
CA LYS A 35 4.92 13.59 -2.43
C LYS A 35 6.24 13.35 -1.73
N ILE A 36 6.51 12.11 -1.36
CA ILE A 36 7.77 11.71 -0.74
C ILE A 36 8.72 11.29 -1.85
N SER A 37 9.88 11.91 -1.91
CA SER A 37 10.93 11.63 -2.92
C SER A 37 11.82 10.43 -2.56
N MET A 38 11.37 9.55 -1.67
CA MET A 38 12.12 8.35 -1.32
C MET A 38 12.06 7.33 -2.48
N PRO A 39 13.16 6.59 -2.72
CA PRO A 39 13.11 5.45 -3.63
C PRO A 39 12.10 4.42 -3.13
N SER A 40 11.51 3.67 -4.05
CA SER A 40 10.57 2.58 -3.74
C SER A 40 11.23 1.42 -2.99
N LEU A 41 12.53 1.24 -3.18
CA LEU A 41 13.36 0.27 -2.46
C LEU A 41 14.47 1.00 -1.70
N THR A 42 14.68 0.61 -0.46
CA THR A 42 15.85 0.98 0.35
C THR A 42 16.90 -0.12 0.25
N GLU A 43 18.14 0.15 0.69
CA GLU A 43 19.20 -0.88 0.79
C GLU A 43 18.76 -2.08 1.64
N LYS A 44 17.95 -1.83 2.68
CA LYS A 44 17.38 -2.91 3.49
C LYS A 44 16.38 -3.74 2.69
N ASP A 45 15.52 -3.11 1.89
CA ASP A 45 14.53 -3.82 1.06
C ASP A 45 15.21 -4.68 0.00
N GLU A 46 16.33 -4.24 -0.56
CA GLU A 46 17.13 -5.04 -1.49
C GLU A 46 17.72 -6.27 -0.79
N SER A 47 18.27 -6.12 0.41
CA SER A 47 18.77 -7.25 1.20
C SER A 47 17.65 -8.23 1.61
N ASP A 48 16.48 -7.71 1.99
CA ASP A 48 15.31 -8.54 2.30
C ASP A 48 14.79 -9.27 1.05
N LEU A 49 14.88 -8.64 -0.12
CA LEU A 49 14.52 -9.25 -1.40
C LEU A 49 15.45 -10.40 -1.76
N ASP A 50 16.77 -10.22 -1.61
CA ASP A 50 17.76 -11.27 -1.83
C ASP A 50 17.51 -12.47 -0.90
N PHE A 51 17.18 -12.20 0.37
CA PHE A 51 16.81 -13.25 1.30
C PHE A 51 15.53 -13.99 0.86
N ALA A 52 14.50 -13.28 0.46
CA ALA A 52 13.24 -13.87 -0.02
C ALA A 52 13.47 -14.75 -1.26
N ILE A 53 14.28 -14.29 -2.21
CA ILE A 53 14.68 -15.05 -3.39
C ILE A 53 15.40 -16.34 -3.00
N ALA A 54 16.28 -16.29 -2.00
CA ALA A 54 17.01 -17.45 -1.51
C ALA A 54 16.11 -18.48 -0.79
N GLN A 55 14.93 -18.04 -0.32
CA GLN A 55 13.90 -18.92 0.28
C GLN A 55 12.90 -19.49 -0.74
N ASP A 56 13.08 -19.19 -2.04
CA ASP A 56 12.24 -19.68 -3.13
C ASP A 56 10.76 -19.35 -2.95
N VAL A 57 10.46 -18.09 -2.58
CA VAL A 57 9.09 -17.62 -2.39
C VAL A 57 8.38 -17.45 -3.74
N ASP A 58 7.09 -17.74 -3.79
CA ASP A 58 6.28 -17.62 -5.01
C ASP A 58 5.90 -16.17 -5.34
N TRP A 59 5.73 -15.34 -4.31
CA TRP A 59 5.20 -13.99 -4.45
C TRP A 59 5.90 -12.97 -3.55
N ILE A 60 6.11 -11.77 -4.09
CA ILE A 60 6.59 -10.59 -3.35
C ILE A 60 5.49 -9.54 -3.32
N GLY A 61 5.10 -9.11 -2.12
CA GLY A 61 4.21 -7.98 -1.90
C GLY A 61 5.00 -6.67 -1.85
N LEU A 62 4.91 -5.84 -2.90
CA LEU A 62 5.60 -4.57 -2.97
C LEU A 62 4.75 -3.45 -2.38
N SER A 63 5.20 -2.88 -1.25
CA SER A 63 4.54 -1.76 -0.56
C SER A 63 4.93 -0.41 -1.19
N PHE A 64 4.12 0.60 -0.93
CA PHE A 64 4.35 2.00 -1.30
C PHE A 64 4.59 2.25 -2.80
N VAL A 65 4.04 1.38 -3.65
CA VAL A 65 4.06 1.60 -5.11
C VAL A 65 3.35 2.90 -5.45
N GLN A 66 3.96 3.72 -6.30
CA GLN A 66 3.38 4.97 -6.78
C GLN A 66 3.26 5.01 -8.30
N ARG A 67 4.05 4.21 -9.03
CA ARG A 67 4.15 4.21 -10.50
C ARG A 67 4.64 2.85 -11.02
N ALA A 68 4.41 2.57 -12.28
CA ALA A 68 4.85 1.33 -12.94
C ALA A 68 6.35 1.06 -12.79
N LYS A 69 7.17 2.11 -12.87
CA LYS A 69 8.63 1.99 -12.72
C LYS A 69 9.03 1.34 -11.40
N ASP A 70 8.31 1.57 -10.33
CA ASP A 70 8.61 0.99 -9.02
C ASP A 70 8.49 -0.55 -9.07
N VAL A 71 7.51 -1.06 -9.82
CA VAL A 71 7.33 -2.51 -10.08
C VAL A 71 8.40 -3.04 -11.01
N ASP A 72 8.68 -2.31 -12.11
CA ASP A 72 9.66 -2.73 -13.12
C ASP A 72 11.07 -2.86 -12.54
N ASP A 73 11.44 -1.97 -11.61
CA ASP A 73 12.75 -2.01 -10.97
C ASP A 73 12.88 -3.26 -10.07
N VAL A 74 11.83 -3.64 -9.33
CA VAL A 74 11.81 -4.89 -8.55
C VAL A 74 11.80 -6.12 -9.48
N LYS A 75 11.07 -6.09 -10.58
CA LYS A 75 11.06 -7.19 -11.57
C LYS A 75 12.45 -7.51 -12.11
N LYS A 76 13.25 -6.49 -12.38
CA LYS A 76 14.64 -6.69 -12.84
C LYS A 76 15.48 -7.44 -11.81
N LEU A 77 15.32 -7.09 -10.52
CA LEU A 77 16.04 -7.76 -9.43
C LEU A 77 15.57 -9.21 -9.24
N LEU A 78 14.26 -9.44 -9.33
CA LEU A 78 13.68 -10.78 -9.20
C LEU A 78 14.07 -11.71 -10.33
N ASN A 79 14.32 -11.20 -11.53
CA ASN A 79 14.69 -11.99 -12.70
C ASN A 79 13.77 -13.20 -12.95
N GLY A 80 12.47 -13.02 -12.74
CA GLY A 80 11.45 -14.04 -12.96
C GLY A 80 11.33 -15.12 -11.87
N LYS A 81 12.01 -14.99 -10.74
CA LYS A 81 12.00 -15.99 -9.66
C LYS A 81 10.72 -15.95 -8.81
N ALA A 82 10.04 -14.83 -8.75
CA ALA A 82 8.78 -14.68 -8.03
C ALA A 82 7.84 -13.70 -8.75
N GLY A 83 6.52 -13.84 -8.52
CA GLY A 83 5.53 -12.88 -8.97
C GLY A 83 5.48 -11.64 -8.07
N ILE A 84 5.06 -10.49 -8.62
CA ILE A 84 4.90 -9.25 -7.85
C ILE A 84 3.43 -8.92 -7.67
N ILE A 85 3.03 -8.76 -6.40
CA ILE A 85 1.76 -8.16 -6.01
C ILE A 85 2.02 -6.71 -5.65
N ALA A 86 1.59 -5.76 -6.51
CA ALA A 86 1.68 -4.34 -6.20
C ALA A 86 0.60 -3.93 -5.20
N LYS A 87 1.01 -3.37 -4.07
CA LYS A 87 0.10 -2.89 -3.04
C LYS A 87 -0.30 -1.45 -3.32
N ILE A 88 -1.59 -1.24 -3.53
CA ILE A 88 -2.17 0.07 -3.81
C ILE A 88 -2.55 0.71 -2.47
N GLU A 89 -1.69 1.59 -1.99
CA GLU A 89 -1.72 2.20 -0.66
C GLU A 89 -1.81 3.73 -0.73
N LYS A 90 -1.43 4.32 -1.86
CA LYS A 90 -1.28 5.77 -2.05
C LYS A 90 -2.22 6.31 -3.12
N PRO A 91 -2.67 7.57 -3.02
CA PRO A 91 -3.45 8.24 -4.06
C PRO A 91 -2.74 8.21 -5.42
N ALA A 92 -1.43 8.43 -5.46
CA ALA A 92 -0.63 8.36 -6.69
C ALA A 92 -0.72 6.99 -7.38
N ALA A 93 -0.77 5.88 -6.61
CA ALA A 93 -0.95 4.54 -7.17
C ALA A 93 -2.36 4.35 -7.75
N VAL A 94 -3.38 4.97 -7.15
CA VAL A 94 -4.76 4.94 -7.66
C VAL A 94 -4.88 5.70 -8.97
N GLU A 95 -4.17 6.83 -9.12
CA GLU A 95 -4.09 7.61 -10.36
C GLU A 95 -3.34 6.88 -11.47
N ALA A 96 -2.19 6.26 -11.13
CA ALA A 96 -1.34 5.53 -12.06
C ALA A 96 -1.73 4.05 -12.23
N PHE A 97 -2.91 3.64 -11.78
CA PHE A 97 -3.29 2.23 -11.61
C PHE A 97 -3.14 1.40 -12.89
N ASP A 98 -3.59 1.93 -14.03
CA ASP A 98 -3.55 1.16 -15.29
C ASP A 98 -2.12 0.78 -15.69
N SER A 99 -1.16 1.68 -15.52
CA SER A 99 0.24 1.39 -15.80
C SER A 99 0.87 0.44 -14.74
N ILE A 100 0.47 0.57 -13.48
CA ILE A 100 0.95 -0.30 -12.40
C ILE A 100 0.48 -1.73 -12.61
N ILE A 101 -0.81 -1.92 -12.94
CA ILE A 101 -1.36 -3.27 -13.14
C ILE A 101 -0.75 -3.94 -14.38
N GLU A 102 -0.44 -3.21 -15.44
CA GLU A 102 0.26 -3.77 -16.60
C GLU A 102 1.62 -4.34 -16.22
N SER A 103 2.37 -3.63 -15.38
CA SER A 103 3.69 -4.06 -14.90
C SER A 103 3.63 -5.13 -13.81
N SER A 104 2.53 -5.29 -13.09
CA SER A 104 2.41 -6.21 -11.95
C SER A 104 1.90 -7.59 -12.38
N ASP A 105 2.12 -8.60 -11.53
CA ASP A 105 1.56 -9.94 -11.71
C ASP A 105 0.26 -10.12 -10.92
N GLY A 106 0.06 -9.33 -9.88
CA GLY A 106 -1.16 -9.23 -9.09
C GLY A 106 -1.27 -7.88 -8.39
N ILE A 107 -2.41 -7.60 -7.80
CA ILE A 107 -2.71 -6.35 -7.10
C ILE A 107 -3.21 -6.64 -5.69
N MET A 108 -2.84 -5.80 -4.73
CA MET A 108 -3.48 -5.75 -3.42
C MET A 108 -4.07 -4.35 -3.19
N VAL A 109 -5.36 -4.29 -2.94
CA VAL A 109 -6.04 -3.08 -2.48
C VAL A 109 -5.89 -2.99 -0.96
N ALA A 110 -4.95 -2.18 -0.49
CA ALA A 110 -4.65 -2.01 0.93
C ALA A 110 -5.57 -0.94 1.53
N ARG A 111 -6.79 -1.33 1.90
CA ARG A 111 -7.87 -0.41 2.34
C ARG A 111 -7.50 0.41 3.56
N GLY A 112 -6.77 -0.19 4.51
CA GLY A 112 -6.33 0.50 5.73
C GLY A 112 -5.45 1.69 5.40
N ASP A 113 -4.43 1.49 4.57
CA ASP A 113 -3.48 2.54 4.18
C ASP A 113 -4.16 3.60 3.29
N LEU A 114 -5.01 3.17 2.34
CA LEU A 114 -5.81 4.10 1.53
C LEU A 114 -6.72 4.98 2.37
N GLY A 115 -7.34 4.43 3.44
CA GLY A 115 -8.23 5.18 4.34
C GLY A 115 -7.51 6.16 5.26
N VAL A 116 -6.17 6.07 5.38
CA VAL A 116 -5.35 7.09 6.05
C VAL A 116 -4.99 8.23 5.09
N GLU A 117 -4.81 7.91 3.82
CA GLU A 117 -4.35 8.84 2.77
C GLU A 117 -5.51 9.56 2.06
N LEU A 118 -6.71 8.98 2.05
CA LEU A 118 -7.90 9.48 1.36
C LEU A 118 -9.09 9.59 2.32
N PRO A 119 -10.10 10.41 2.01
CA PRO A 119 -11.38 10.37 2.72
C PRO A 119 -11.95 8.94 2.72
N ILE A 120 -12.38 8.47 3.88
CA ILE A 120 -12.79 7.07 4.07
C ILE A 120 -13.92 6.65 3.13
N GLU A 121 -14.83 7.57 2.81
CA GLU A 121 -15.93 7.38 1.88
C GLU A 121 -15.48 7.19 0.42
N ALA A 122 -14.25 7.61 0.08
CA ALA A 122 -13.68 7.41 -1.25
C ALA A 122 -13.12 6.00 -1.44
N VAL A 123 -12.81 5.28 -0.37
CA VAL A 123 -12.17 3.95 -0.43
C VAL A 123 -13.08 2.89 -1.10
N PRO A 124 -14.38 2.75 -0.77
CA PRO A 124 -15.23 1.73 -1.38
C PRO A 124 -15.36 1.86 -2.92
N PRO A 125 -15.64 3.03 -3.51
CA PRO A 125 -15.71 3.16 -4.97
C PRO A 125 -14.35 2.92 -5.64
N ILE A 126 -13.25 3.34 -5.02
CA ILE A 126 -11.89 3.06 -5.51
C ILE A 126 -11.67 1.55 -5.51
N GLN A 127 -11.92 0.86 -4.41
CA GLN A 127 -11.79 -0.60 -4.33
C GLN A 127 -12.55 -1.30 -5.47
N LYS A 128 -13.82 -0.95 -5.68
CA LYS A 128 -14.64 -1.55 -6.75
C LYS A 128 -14.01 -1.35 -8.13
N ARG A 129 -13.52 -0.13 -8.41
CA ARG A 129 -12.85 0.20 -9.68
C ARG A 129 -11.59 -0.65 -9.87
N LEU A 130 -10.72 -0.72 -8.84
CA LEU A 130 -9.46 -1.46 -8.90
C LEU A 130 -9.72 -2.96 -9.09
N VAL A 131 -10.67 -3.54 -8.35
CA VAL A 131 -11.05 -4.96 -8.48
C VAL A 131 -11.60 -5.26 -9.88
N MET A 132 -12.52 -4.43 -10.38
CA MET A 132 -13.08 -4.59 -11.71
C MET A 132 -11.98 -4.53 -12.78
N ARG A 133 -11.10 -3.56 -12.71
CA ARG A 133 -10.02 -3.39 -13.67
C ARG A 133 -9.01 -4.55 -13.61
N SER A 134 -8.65 -5.02 -12.42
CA SER A 134 -7.79 -6.20 -12.25
C SER A 134 -8.39 -7.44 -12.93
N ARG A 135 -9.68 -7.67 -12.72
CA ARG A 135 -10.40 -8.79 -13.37
C ARG A 135 -10.44 -8.67 -14.90
N GLN A 136 -10.65 -7.47 -15.43
CA GLN A 136 -10.60 -7.22 -16.89
C GLN A 136 -9.21 -7.53 -17.48
N MET A 137 -8.15 -7.26 -16.71
CA MET A 137 -6.78 -7.55 -17.11
C MET A 137 -6.35 -9.00 -16.84
N GLY A 138 -7.23 -9.84 -16.29
CA GLY A 138 -6.91 -11.21 -15.92
C GLY A 138 -5.89 -11.34 -14.80
N LYS A 139 -5.73 -10.30 -13.96
CA LYS A 139 -4.77 -10.28 -12.85
C LYS A 139 -5.45 -10.64 -11.53
N PRO A 140 -4.82 -11.47 -10.67
CA PRO A 140 -5.33 -11.73 -9.33
C PRO A 140 -5.37 -10.43 -8.52
N VAL A 141 -6.40 -10.29 -7.69
CA VAL A 141 -6.57 -9.13 -6.81
C VAL A 141 -6.93 -9.57 -5.40
N ILE A 142 -6.19 -9.04 -4.43
CA ILE A 142 -6.42 -9.22 -3.00
C ILE A 142 -7.03 -7.93 -2.45
N VAL A 143 -8.12 -8.03 -1.71
CA VAL A 143 -8.67 -6.92 -0.94
C VAL A 143 -8.33 -7.16 0.52
N ALA A 144 -7.56 -6.24 1.11
CA ALA A 144 -6.97 -6.43 2.42
C ALA A 144 -7.44 -5.38 3.43
N THR A 145 -7.45 -5.82 4.69
CA THR A 145 -7.75 -5.09 5.92
C THR A 145 -9.25 -4.88 6.14
N GLN A 146 -9.71 -5.28 7.31
CA GLN A 146 -11.08 -5.13 7.80
C GLN A 146 -12.13 -5.73 6.85
N MET A 147 -11.84 -6.92 6.36
CA MET A 147 -12.77 -7.71 5.55
C MET A 147 -13.31 -8.85 6.39
N MET A 148 -14.67 -8.98 6.40
CA MET A 148 -15.35 -10.07 7.10
C MET A 148 -14.89 -10.20 8.57
N GLU A 149 -14.82 -9.07 9.27
CA GLU A 149 -14.28 -8.97 10.65
C GLU A 149 -15.02 -9.87 11.63
N SER A 150 -16.34 -10.07 11.44
CA SER A 150 -17.13 -10.99 12.25
C SER A 150 -16.62 -12.44 12.20
N MET A 151 -15.94 -12.82 11.12
CA MET A 151 -15.41 -14.18 10.94
C MET A 151 -14.19 -14.49 11.83
N ILE A 152 -13.67 -13.51 12.59
CA ILE A 152 -12.71 -13.77 13.67
C ILE A 152 -13.36 -14.65 14.77
N HIS A 153 -14.68 -14.48 14.96
CA HIS A 153 -15.44 -15.18 16.02
C HIS A 153 -16.62 -16.01 15.50
N SER A 154 -16.92 -15.93 14.20
CA SER A 154 -18.05 -16.63 13.56
C SER A 154 -17.58 -17.40 12.34
N THR A 155 -18.26 -18.50 12.03
CA THR A 155 -17.99 -19.30 10.81
C THR A 155 -18.55 -18.66 9.54
N THR A 156 -19.42 -17.64 9.67
CA THR A 156 -20.05 -16.94 8.55
C THR A 156 -20.01 -15.44 8.79
N PRO A 157 -19.86 -14.64 7.71
CA PRO A 157 -19.89 -13.19 7.81
C PRO A 157 -21.30 -12.68 8.05
N THR A 158 -21.42 -11.45 8.51
CA THR A 158 -22.70 -10.74 8.57
C THR A 158 -23.18 -10.33 7.15
N ARG A 159 -24.48 -10.06 7.00
CA ARG A 159 -25.06 -9.60 5.73
C ARG A 159 -24.48 -8.26 5.27
N ALA A 160 -24.00 -7.42 6.21
CA ALA A 160 -23.40 -6.14 5.88
C ALA A 160 -21.95 -6.28 5.35
N GLU A 161 -21.31 -7.41 5.59
CA GLU A 161 -19.93 -7.68 5.15
C GLU A 161 -19.86 -8.36 3.78
N VAL A 162 -20.98 -8.92 3.30
CA VAL A 162 -21.14 -9.58 2.01
C VAL A 162 -21.90 -8.66 1.06
#